data_238f411f5339c342e905f4e01223c7c8
#
_entry.id   238f411f5339c342e905f4e01223c7c8
#
_cell.length_a   1.000
_cell.length_b   1.000
_cell.length_c   1.000
_cell.angle_alpha   90.00
_cell.angle_beta   90.00
_cell.angle_gamma   90.00
#
_symmetry.space_group_name_H-M   'P 1'
#
loop_
_entity.id
_entity.type
_entity.pdbx_description
1 polymer ?
#
loop_
_entity_poly.entity_id
_entity_poly.type
_entity_poly.pdbx_seq_one_letter_code
_entity_poly.pdbx_strand_id
1 'polypeptide(L)'
;AVCFGGGKQAENITGWTSLALADIDHIDADRLPELIGRVRADKHTLLSYTTISGTGLRIIYRTDCLTAIPEKNRKVYSKIFEQGNRYYADLLGCECDLKCKNITRLSGLAHDPDVYFNPDAAAMPVELKGDKKEQPAKPSIRNRRLEKAIAAAAGELAEQGIVYEAHQRNQYIMRMGYLLNAYGVAQASATGWAVKRFADYD
;
A
#
# COMPACT_ATOMS: atom_id res chain seq x y z
N ALA A 1 8.61 -8.16 -4.24
CA ALA A 1 9.03 -9.34 -3.46
C ALA A 1 9.16 -8.98 -1.97
N VAL A 2 9.25 -9.98 -1.11
CA VAL A 2 9.33 -9.84 0.34
C VAL A 2 10.47 -10.69 0.91
N CYS A 3 10.94 -10.31 2.09
CA CYS A 3 11.85 -11.10 2.90
C CYS A 3 11.06 -11.80 4.02
N PHE A 4 11.45 -13.01 4.37
CA PHE A 4 10.84 -13.79 5.45
C PHE A 4 11.83 -14.02 6.59
N GLY A 5 11.36 -13.92 7.83
CA GLY A 5 12.11 -14.28 9.04
C GLY A 5 11.91 -15.74 9.49
N GLY A 6 11.26 -16.56 8.67
CA GLY A 6 10.91 -17.95 8.96
C GLY A 6 10.26 -18.59 7.74
N GLY A 7 9.21 -19.38 7.94
CA GLY A 7 8.45 -19.96 6.82
C GLY A 7 7.76 -18.92 5.97
N LYS A 8 7.35 -19.31 4.76
CA LYS A 8 6.75 -18.41 3.73
C LYS A 8 5.31 -17.96 3.99
N GLN A 9 4.91 -17.83 5.24
CA GLN A 9 3.61 -17.32 5.64
C GLN A 9 3.61 -15.80 5.72
N ALA A 10 2.44 -15.19 5.54
CA ALA A 10 2.30 -13.73 5.48
C ALA A 10 2.70 -13.02 6.80
N GLU A 11 2.52 -13.70 7.93
CA GLU A 11 2.94 -13.24 9.28
C GLU A 11 4.46 -13.21 9.47
N ASN A 12 5.20 -13.96 8.67
CA ASN A 12 6.66 -14.04 8.72
C ASN A 12 7.36 -13.03 7.81
N ILE A 13 6.63 -12.11 7.18
CA ILE A 13 7.22 -11.06 6.36
C ILE A 13 7.96 -10.08 7.26
N THR A 14 9.27 -9.99 7.09
CA THR A 14 10.15 -9.09 7.86
C THR A 14 10.57 -7.86 7.07
N GLY A 15 10.42 -7.89 5.75
CA GLY A 15 10.81 -6.76 4.90
C GLY A 15 10.17 -6.82 3.54
N TRP A 16 10.14 -5.66 2.90
CA TRP A 16 9.66 -5.47 1.53
C TRP A 16 10.82 -5.04 0.65
N THR A 17 10.93 -5.68 -0.50
CA THR A 17 11.81 -5.19 -1.56
C THR A 17 11.00 -4.32 -2.51
N SER A 18 11.67 -3.45 -3.24
CA SER A 18 11.03 -2.68 -4.32
C SER A 18 10.83 -3.51 -5.59
N LEU A 19 10.96 -4.85 -5.52
CA LEU A 19 10.93 -5.73 -6.67
C LEU A 19 9.57 -6.39 -6.83
N ALA A 20 9.12 -6.49 -8.07
CA ALA A 20 7.96 -7.26 -8.49
C ALA A 20 8.29 -8.12 -9.70
N LEU A 21 7.43 -9.08 -10.01
CA LEU A 21 7.62 -10.08 -11.05
C LEU A 21 6.47 -10.02 -12.04
N ALA A 22 6.79 -10.07 -13.33
CA ALA A 22 5.84 -10.43 -14.38
C ALA A 22 6.19 -11.82 -14.90
N ASP A 23 5.17 -12.63 -15.14
CA ASP A 23 5.25 -14.03 -15.57
C ASP A 23 4.47 -14.17 -16.87
N ILE A 24 5.16 -14.41 -17.96
CA ILE A 24 4.59 -14.58 -19.30
C ILE A 24 4.85 -16.02 -19.71
N ASP A 25 3.81 -16.81 -19.74
CA ASP A 25 3.85 -18.23 -20.06
C ASP A 25 3.29 -18.52 -21.48
N HIS A 26 3.49 -19.72 -21.96
CA HIS A 26 2.94 -20.23 -23.23
C HIS A 26 3.35 -19.43 -24.47
N ILE A 27 4.63 -19.04 -24.53
CA ILE A 27 5.22 -18.38 -25.70
C ILE A 27 5.61 -19.45 -26.73
N ASP A 28 5.22 -19.23 -27.97
CA ASP A 28 5.68 -20.07 -29.09
C ASP A 28 7.20 -19.96 -29.25
N ALA A 29 7.87 -21.08 -29.48
CA ALA A 29 9.33 -21.15 -29.48
C ALA A 29 9.99 -20.24 -30.53
N ASP A 30 9.37 -20.08 -31.69
CA ASP A 30 9.81 -19.20 -32.77
C ASP A 30 9.66 -17.70 -32.45
N ARG A 31 8.74 -17.31 -31.58
CA ARG A 31 8.57 -15.94 -31.11
C ARG A 31 9.48 -15.56 -29.95
N LEU A 32 9.94 -16.55 -29.18
CA LEU A 32 10.68 -16.32 -27.93
C LEU A 32 11.92 -15.42 -28.10
N PRO A 33 12.80 -15.61 -29.11
CA PRO A 33 13.98 -14.75 -29.31
C PRO A 33 13.62 -13.27 -29.54
N GLU A 34 12.58 -13.01 -30.32
CA GLU A 34 12.09 -11.64 -30.57
C GLU A 34 11.60 -11.01 -29.26
N LEU A 35 10.79 -11.73 -28.47
CA LEU A 35 10.22 -11.23 -27.23
C LEU A 35 11.31 -11.00 -26.16
N ILE A 36 12.33 -11.85 -26.08
CA ILE A 36 13.53 -11.61 -25.26
C ILE A 36 14.17 -10.27 -25.64
N GLY A 37 14.32 -9.98 -26.93
CA GLY A 37 14.88 -8.72 -27.42
C GLY A 37 14.05 -7.52 -26.96
N ARG A 38 12.73 -7.59 -27.05
CA ARG A 38 11.80 -6.53 -26.58
C ARG A 38 11.91 -6.29 -25.08
N VAL A 39 11.96 -7.36 -24.28
CA VAL A 39 12.10 -7.27 -22.82
C VAL A 39 13.43 -6.61 -22.43
N ARG A 40 14.53 -6.99 -23.10
CA ARG A 40 15.87 -6.42 -22.85
C ARG A 40 15.97 -4.94 -23.24
N ALA A 41 15.22 -4.53 -24.24
CA ALA A 41 15.18 -3.12 -24.68
C ALA A 41 14.29 -2.23 -23.77
N ASP A 42 13.46 -2.82 -22.93
CA ASP A 42 12.58 -2.06 -22.06
C ASP A 42 13.32 -1.48 -20.85
N LYS A 43 13.12 -0.19 -20.62
CA LYS A 43 13.83 0.58 -19.58
C LYS A 43 13.50 0.16 -18.15
N HIS A 44 12.39 -0.54 -17.92
CA HIS A 44 11.94 -0.99 -16.60
C HIS A 44 12.40 -2.41 -16.27
N THR A 45 12.92 -3.15 -17.25
CA THR A 45 13.40 -4.51 -17.05
C THR A 45 14.71 -4.51 -16.26
N LEU A 46 14.65 -4.93 -15.00
CA LEU A 46 15.82 -5.10 -14.15
C LEU A 46 16.54 -6.42 -14.44
N LEU A 47 15.77 -7.51 -14.51
CA LEU A 47 16.28 -8.85 -14.77
C LEU A 47 15.24 -9.63 -15.56
N SER A 48 15.68 -10.41 -16.54
CA SER A 48 14.80 -11.35 -17.25
C SER A 48 15.53 -12.64 -17.57
N TYR A 49 14.77 -13.73 -17.54
CA TYR A 49 15.26 -15.07 -17.88
C TYR A 49 14.13 -15.94 -18.42
N THR A 50 14.52 -16.95 -19.19
CA THR A 50 13.61 -17.96 -19.71
C THR A 50 13.21 -18.93 -18.60
N THR A 51 11.93 -19.31 -18.54
CA THR A 51 11.43 -20.28 -17.55
C THR A 51 12.00 -21.67 -17.80
N ILE A 52 11.95 -22.56 -16.78
CA ILE A 52 12.45 -23.93 -16.87
C ILE A 52 11.81 -24.72 -18.01
N SER A 53 10.55 -24.41 -18.34
CA SER A 53 9.85 -25.05 -19.47
C SER A 53 10.38 -24.64 -20.84
N GLY A 54 11.17 -23.58 -20.91
CA GLY A 54 11.65 -23.01 -22.17
C GLY A 54 10.60 -22.29 -23.02
N THR A 55 9.38 -22.13 -22.48
CA THR A 55 8.23 -21.54 -23.20
C THR A 55 7.66 -20.31 -22.48
N GLY A 56 8.42 -19.68 -21.61
CA GLY A 56 7.98 -18.50 -20.87
C GLY A 56 9.12 -17.59 -20.48
N LEU A 57 8.79 -16.37 -20.08
CA LEU A 57 9.71 -15.35 -19.60
C LEU A 57 9.34 -14.90 -18.20
N ARG A 58 10.31 -14.82 -17.32
CA ARG A 58 10.23 -14.15 -16.04
C ARG A 58 10.94 -12.83 -16.10
N ILE A 59 10.22 -11.79 -15.70
CA ILE A 59 10.69 -10.43 -15.80
C ILE A 59 10.57 -9.78 -14.42
N ILE A 60 11.70 -9.34 -13.87
CA ILE A 60 11.74 -8.64 -12.58
C ILE A 60 11.92 -7.16 -12.86
N TYR A 61 11.13 -6.33 -12.23
CA TYR A 61 11.15 -4.88 -12.32
C TYR A 61 11.10 -4.22 -10.95
N ARG A 62 11.55 -2.97 -10.88
CA ARG A 62 11.49 -2.15 -9.67
C ARG A 62 10.21 -1.31 -9.67
N THR A 63 9.75 -0.97 -8.46
CA THR A 63 8.69 0.01 -8.24
C THR A 63 9.02 0.85 -7.01
N ASP A 64 8.59 2.10 -6.99
CA ASP A 64 8.72 3.04 -5.87
C ASP A 64 7.46 3.13 -4.99
N CYS A 65 6.42 2.36 -5.32
CA CYS A 65 5.13 2.42 -4.65
C CYS A 65 5.08 1.77 -3.26
N LEU A 66 6.13 1.01 -2.87
CA LEU A 66 6.17 0.36 -1.56
C LEU A 66 6.57 1.33 -0.47
N THR A 67 5.88 1.27 0.65
CA THR A 67 6.10 2.12 1.83
C THR A 67 6.72 1.33 2.98
N ALA A 68 7.15 2.03 4.03
CA ALA A 68 7.61 1.39 5.26
C ALA A 68 6.47 0.74 6.07
N ILE A 69 5.20 0.91 5.68
CA ILE A 69 4.03 0.39 6.40
C ILE A 69 3.59 -0.93 5.77
N PRO A 70 3.84 -2.09 6.43
CA PRO A 70 3.61 -3.43 5.85
C PRO A 70 2.17 -3.68 5.40
N GLU A 71 1.17 -3.25 6.17
CA GLU A 71 -0.24 -3.48 5.83
C GLU A 71 -0.68 -2.71 4.59
N LYS A 72 -0.15 -1.49 4.38
CA LYS A 72 -0.40 -0.74 3.15
C LYS A 72 0.20 -1.46 1.95
N ASN A 73 1.41 -2.01 2.10
CA ASN A 73 2.08 -2.73 1.03
C ASN A 73 1.32 -3.99 0.59
N ARG A 74 0.68 -4.72 1.50
CA ARG A 74 -0.17 -5.87 1.14
C ARG A 74 -1.32 -5.48 0.20
N LYS A 75 -1.98 -4.34 0.45
CA LYS A 75 -3.06 -3.84 -0.42
C LYS A 75 -2.54 -3.32 -1.75
N VAL A 76 -1.37 -2.71 -1.73
CA VAL A 76 -0.73 -2.13 -2.91
C VAL A 76 -0.12 -3.21 -3.81
N TYR A 77 0.42 -4.28 -3.23
CA TYR A 77 1.14 -5.33 -3.97
C TYR A 77 0.33 -5.95 -5.11
N SER A 78 -0.95 -6.26 -4.88
CA SER A 78 -1.77 -6.84 -5.94
C SER A 78 -1.96 -5.88 -7.13
N LYS A 79 -1.99 -4.57 -6.89
CA LYS A 79 -2.07 -3.55 -7.95
C LYS A 79 -0.73 -3.45 -8.71
N ILE A 80 0.39 -3.47 -7.98
CA ILE A 80 1.73 -3.51 -8.58
C ILE A 80 1.86 -4.72 -9.48
N PHE A 81 1.51 -5.90 -8.97
CA PHE A 81 1.56 -7.15 -9.73
C PHE A 81 0.69 -7.08 -10.99
N GLU A 82 -0.56 -6.65 -10.85
CA GLU A 82 -1.50 -6.58 -11.97
C GLU A 82 -1.04 -5.60 -13.05
N GLN A 83 -0.62 -4.40 -12.67
CA GLN A 83 -0.19 -3.38 -13.63
C GLN A 83 1.09 -3.78 -14.34
N GLY A 84 2.08 -4.31 -13.64
CA GLY A 84 3.33 -4.76 -14.25
C GLY A 84 3.14 -5.95 -15.18
N ASN A 85 2.30 -6.93 -14.80
CA ASN A 85 2.00 -8.05 -15.69
C ASN A 85 1.26 -7.59 -16.95
N ARG A 86 0.27 -6.68 -16.83
CA ARG A 86 -0.41 -6.10 -18.00
C ARG A 86 0.55 -5.31 -18.88
N TYR A 87 1.43 -4.49 -18.26
CA TYR A 87 2.42 -3.73 -19.01
C TYR A 87 3.30 -4.62 -19.91
N TYR A 88 3.85 -5.71 -19.34
CA TYR A 88 4.68 -6.62 -20.11
C TYR A 88 3.85 -7.47 -21.08
N ALA A 89 2.64 -7.86 -20.74
CA ALA A 89 1.73 -8.53 -21.66
C ALA A 89 1.44 -7.67 -22.90
N ASP A 90 1.14 -6.38 -22.69
CA ASP A 90 0.90 -5.43 -23.78
C ASP A 90 2.17 -5.18 -24.62
N LEU A 91 3.32 -5.00 -23.96
CA LEU A 91 4.63 -4.84 -24.63
C LEU A 91 4.97 -6.01 -25.57
N LEU A 92 4.63 -7.22 -25.14
CA LEU A 92 4.97 -8.46 -25.83
C LEU A 92 3.85 -8.98 -26.75
N GLY A 93 2.65 -8.43 -26.65
CA GLY A 93 1.47 -8.94 -27.36
C GLY A 93 1.13 -10.36 -26.91
N CYS A 94 1.22 -10.63 -25.60
CA CYS A 94 0.95 -11.93 -24.97
C CYS A 94 -0.13 -11.81 -23.91
N GLU A 95 -0.66 -12.95 -23.45
CA GLU A 95 -1.52 -13.00 -22.26
C GLU A 95 -0.66 -13.06 -20.99
N CYS A 96 -1.19 -12.56 -19.88
CA CYS A 96 -0.57 -12.65 -18.56
C CYS A 96 -1.45 -13.40 -17.57
N ASP A 97 -0.85 -14.18 -16.68
CA ASP A 97 -1.57 -14.83 -15.58
C ASP A 97 -1.71 -13.90 -14.38
N LEU A 98 -2.90 -13.31 -14.22
CA LEU A 98 -3.23 -12.45 -13.09
C LEU A 98 -3.68 -13.20 -11.83
N LYS A 99 -3.74 -14.54 -11.86
CA LYS A 99 -4.15 -15.35 -10.70
C LYS A 99 -3.04 -15.49 -9.66
N CYS A 100 -1.79 -15.35 -10.08
CA CYS A 100 -0.59 -15.59 -9.28
C CYS A 100 -0.15 -14.42 -8.39
N LYS A 101 -1.06 -13.53 -8.01
CA LYS A 101 -0.80 -12.31 -7.22
C LYS A 101 -0.57 -12.51 -5.72
N ASN A 102 -0.34 -13.74 -5.26
CA ASN A 102 -0.06 -13.98 -3.85
C ASN A 102 1.36 -13.52 -3.49
N ILE A 103 1.44 -12.62 -2.53
CA ILE A 103 2.68 -12.02 -2.04
C ILE A 103 3.69 -13.03 -1.47
N THR A 104 3.22 -14.17 -0.96
CA THR A 104 4.07 -15.22 -0.40
C THR A 104 4.46 -16.28 -1.43
N ARG A 105 4.06 -16.09 -2.69
CA ARG A 105 4.42 -17.04 -3.75
C ARG A 105 5.91 -16.98 -4.02
N LEU A 106 6.54 -18.13 -3.95
CA LEU A 106 7.94 -18.30 -4.36
C LEU A 106 8.02 -18.41 -5.88
N SER A 107 9.02 -17.78 -6.47
CA SER A 107 9.40 -17.95 -7.85
C SER A 107 10.73 -18.70 -7.91
N GLY A 108 10.77 -19.84 -8.58
CA GLY A 108 12.02 -20.55 -8.85
C GLY A 108 12.89 -19.77 -9.83
N LEU A 109 14.18 -19.71 -9.57
CA LEU A 109 15.15 -19.28 -10.57
C LEU A 109 15.44 -20.46 -11.50
N ALA A 110 15.38 -20.22 -12.80
CA ALA A 110 15.84 -21.15 -13.82
C ALA A 110 17.31 -20.87 -14.13
N HIS A 111 18.04 -21.91 -14.51
CA HIS A 111 19.35 -21.71 -15.14
C HIS A 111 19.09 -21.22 -16.57
N ASP A 112 19.52 -20.00 -16.85
CA ASP A 112 19.49 -19.39 -18.17
C ASP A 112 20.88 -18.79 -18.44
N PRO A 113 21.66 -19.34 -19.39
CA PRO A 113 22.99 -18.80 -19.72
C PRO A 113 22.91 -17.39 -20.30
N ASP A 114 21.74 -17.01 -20.83
CA ASP A 114 21.47 -15.71 -21.43
C ASP A 114 20.66 -14.77 -20.52
N VAL A 115 20.72 -15.01 -19.21
CA VAL A 115 20.03 -14.13 -18.25
C VAL A 115 20.43 -12.67 -18.48
N TYR A 116 19.44 -11.81 -18.57
CA TYR A 116 19.63 -10.36 -18.70
C TYR A 116 19.54 -9.67 -17.34
N PHE A 117 20.46 -8.74 -17.09
CA PHE A 117 20.47 -7.92 -15.89
C PHE A 117 20.86 -6.48 -16.22
N ASN A 118 20.01 -5.52 -15.83
CA ASN A 118 20.23 -4.09 -15.96
C ASN A 118 20.13 -3.41 -14.58
N PRO A 119 21.25 -3.11 -13.89
CA PRO A 119 21.23 -2.47 -12.58
C PRO A 119 20.65 -1.05 -12.61
N ASP A 120 20.66 -0.39 -13.77
CA ASP A 120 20.18 0.99 -13.97
C ASP A 120 18.72 1.04 -14.44
N ALA A 121 17.99 -0.07 -14.39
CA ALA A 121 16.59 -0.12 -14.79
C ALA A 121 15.76 0.91 -14.00
N ALA A 122 14.98 1.71 -14.73
CA ALA A 122 14.10 2.71 -14.15
C ALA A 122 12.97 2.05 -13.36
N ALA A 123 12.59 2.62 -12.24
CA ALA A 123 11.41 2.15 -11.52
C ALA A 123 10.15 2.26 -12.40
N MET A 124 9.33 1.22 -12.40
CA MET A 124 8.05 1.23 -13.09
C MET A 124 7.06 2.10 -12.33
N PRO A 125 6.48 3.12 -12.98
CA PRO A 125 5.42 3.90 -12.36
C PRO A 125 4.17 3.02 -12.24
N VAL A 126 3.68 2.86 -11.01
CA VAL A 126 2.42 2.15 -10.75
C VAL A 126 1.36 3.18 -10.39
N GLU A 127 0.34 3.30 -11.22
CA GLU A 127 -0.82 4.10 -10.87
C GLU A 127 -1.60 3.37 -9.77
N LEU A 128 -1.36 3.75 -8.56
CA LEU A 128 -2.30 3.50 -7.48
C LEU A 128 -3.49 4.42 -7.79
N LYS A 129 -4.39 4.00 -8.70
CA LYS A 129 -5.65 4.73 -8.98
C LYS A 129 -6.18 5.15 -7.64
N GLY A 130 -6.16 6.44 -7.44
CA GLY A 130 -6.23 7.07 -6.15
C GLY A 130 -7.15 6.28 -5.23
N ASP A 131 -6.65 5.88 -4.09
CA ASP A 131 -7.55 5.97 -2.96
C ASP A 131 -8.28 7.27 -3.25
N LYS A 132 -9.53 7.18 -3.73
CA LYS A 132 -10.41 8.33 -3.95
C LYS A 132 -10.00 9.24 -2.86
N LYS A 133 -9.36 10.42 -3.16
CA LYS A 133 -9.01 11.44 -2.16
C LYS A 133 -10.02 11.19 -1.10
N GLU A 134 -9.65 10.75 0.10
CA GLU A 134 -10.64 10.40 1.11
C GLU A 134 -11.65 11.51 1.02
N GLN A 135 -12.70 11.28 0.25
CA GLN A 135 -13.89 12.12 0.37
C GLN A 135 -14.17 11.86 1.81
N PRO A 136 -14.07 12.90 2.67
CA PRO A 136 -14.08 12.72 4.12
C PRO A 136 -15.15 11.69 4.37
N ALA A 137 -14.74 10.50 4.79
CA ALA A 137 -15.53 9.27 4.74
C ALA A 137 -16.85 9.68 5.34
N LYS A 138 -17.96 9.55 4.59
CA LYS A 138 -19.26 10.03 5.07
C LYS A 138 -19.31 9.60 6.51
N PRO A 139 -19.28 10.54 7.49
CA PRO A 139 -18.87 10.23 8.85
C PRO A 139 -19.68 9.03 9.30
N SER A 140 -19.03 7.98 9.73
CA SER A 140 -19.72 6.78 10.20
C SER A 140 -20.74 7.25 11.25
N ILE A 141 -21.84 6.52 11.43
CA ILE A 141 -22.84 6.88 12.45
C ILE A 141 -22.16 7.17 13.80
N ARG A 142 -21.06 6.46 14.08
CA ARG A 142 -20.21 6.64 15.27
C ARG A 142 -19.46 7.99 15.26
N ASN A 143 -18.91 8.42 14.12
CA ASN A 143 -18.23 9.71 13.99
C ASN A 143 -19.22 10.88 14.07
N ARG A 144 -20.42 10.77 13.47
CA ARG A 144 -21.46 11.78 13.58
C ARG A 144 -21.94 11.95 15.02
N ARG A 145 -22.03 10.86 15.80
CA ARG A 145 -22.38 10.92 17.23
C ARG A 145 -21.29 11.64 18.03
N LEU A 146 -20.02 11.31 17.77
CA LEU A 146 -18.89 11.98 18.41
C LEU A 146 -18.86 13.49 18.07
N GLU A 147 -19.00 13.87 16.81
CA GLU A 147 -19.04 15.27 16.38
C GLU A 147 -20.18 16.05 17.02
N LYS A 148 -21.39 15.45 17.13
CA LYS A 148 -22.53 16.06 17.81
C LYS A 148 -22.26 16.23 19.30
N ALA A 149 -21.69 15.24 19.96
CA ALA A 149 -21.35 15.31 21.37
C ALA A 149 -20.27 16.38 21.63
N ILE A 150 -19.27 16.49 20.76
CA ILE A 150 -18.23 17.53 20.86
C ILE A 150 -18.84 18.92 20.68
N ALA A 151 -19.70 19.12 19.70
CA ALA A 151 -20.35 20.41 19.45
C ALA A 151 -21.26 20.84 20.63
N ALA A 152 -22.03 19.90 21.19
CA ALA A 152 -22.85 20.14 22.34
C ALA A 152 -22.01 20.50 23.59
N ALA A 153 -20.95 19.72 23.85
CA ALA A 153 -20.05 19.99 24.99
C ALA A 153 -19.31 21.33 24.84
N ALA A 154 -18.87 21.68 23.64
CA ALA A 154 -18.22 22.96 23.38
C ALA A 154 -19.18 24.13 23.54
N GLY A 155 -20.45 24.00 23.13
CA GLY A 155 -21.50 24.99 23.35
C GLY A 155 -21.76 25.22 24.84
N GLU A 156 -21.93 24.15 25.60
CA GLU A 156 -22.15 24.22 27.05
C GLU A 156 -20.98 24.88 27.81
N LEU A 157 -19.73 24.58 27.42
CA LEU A 157 -18.54 25.23 27.98
C LEU A 157 -18.49 26.72 27.64
N ALA A 158 -18.82 27.08 26.41
CA ALA A 158 -18.86 28.49 25.98
C ALA A 158 -19.91 29.30 26.76
N GLU A 159 -21.11 28.73 27.04
CA GLU A 159 -22.13 29.33 27.87
C GLU A 159 -21.66 29.56 29.32
N GLN A 160 -20.76 28.69 29.82
CA GLN A 160 -20.13 28.82 31.15
C GLN A 160 -18.90 29.74 31.12
N GLY A 161 -18.57 30.37 30.01
CA GLY A 161 -17.40 31.22 29.86
C GLY A 161 -16.07 30.47 29.87
N ILE A 162 -16.09 29.13 29.67
CA ILE A 162 -14.90 28.29 29.63
C ILE A 162 -14.50 28.08 28.17
N VAL A 163 -13.40 28.69 27.74
CA VAL A 163 -12.87 28.62 26.36
C VAL A 163 -11.47 28.06 26.36
N TYR A 164 -11.04 27.53 25.18
CA TYR A 164 -9.70 27.00 25.03
C TYR A 164 -8.67 28.12 24.79
N GLU A 165 -8.21 28.73 25.90
CA GLU A 165 -7.24 29.83 25.92
C GLU A 165 -6.06 29.51 26.84
N ALA A 166 -4.95 30.25 26.70
CA ALA A 166 -3.68 29.98 27.36
C ALA A 166 -3.77 29.73 28.88
N HIS A 167 -4.67 30.38 29.60
CA HIS A 167 -4.83 30.22 31.06
C HIS A 167 -5.96 29.27 31.47
N GLN A 168 -6.77 28.79 30.53
CA GLN A 168 -7.91 27.92 30.78
C GLN A 168 -7.83 26.56 30.12
N ARG A 169 -6.73 26.25 29.42
CA ARG A 169 -6.56 25.01 28.65
C ARG A 169 -6.86 23.76 29.47
N ASN A 170 -6.26 23.62 30.65
CA ASN A 170 -6.49 22.47 31.54
C ASN A 170 -7.95 22.32 31.92
N GLN A 171 -8.57 23.44 32.35
CA GLN A 171 -9.97 23.44 32.74
C GLN A 171 -10.89 23.08 31.60
N TYR A 172 -10.64 23.62 30.40
CA TYR A 172 -11.41 23.32 29.21
C TYR A 172 -11.31 21.83 28.84
N ILE A 173 -10.09 21.26 28.75
CA ILE A 173 -9.86 19.85 28.38
C ILE A 173 -10.51 18.91 29.41
N MET A 174 -10.33 19.18 30.69
CA MET A 174 -10.91 18.37 31.77
C MET A 174 -12.45 18.40 31.71
N ARG A 175 -13.06 19.58 31.61
CA ARG A 175 -14.52 19.74 31.52
C ARG A 175 -15.09 19.11 30.26
N MET A 176 -14.42 19.29 29.12
CA MET A 176 -14.77 18.64 27.87
C MET A 176 -14.79 17.11 28.02
N GLY A 177 -13.78 16.52 28.68
CA GLY A 177 -13.73 15.09 28.96
C GLY A 177 -14.93 14.61 29.81
N TYR A 178 -15.32 15.34 30.84
CA TYR A 178 -16.49 15.02 31.65
C TYR A 178 -17.79 15.07 30.85
N LEU A 179 -17.98 16.11 30.03
CA LEU A 179 -19.20 16.25 29.23
C LEU A 179 -19.28 15.17 28.14
N LEU A 180 -18.18 14.85 27.47
CA LEU A 180 -18.15 13.76 26.49
C LEU A 180 -18.49 12.41 27.13
N ASN A 181 -17.99 12.14 28.34
CA ASN A 181 -18.38 10.95 29.10
C ASN A 181 -19.86 10.95 29.47
N ALA A 182 -20.39 12.08 29.93
CA ALA A 182 -21.82 12.24 30.24
C ALA A 182 -22.72 12.01 29.00
N TYR A 183 -22.24 12.40 27.83
CA TYR A 183 -22.93 12.14 26.54
C TYR A 183 -22.71 10.71 26.00
N GLY A 184 -22.07 9.82 26.76
CA GLY A 184 -21.87 8.43 26.41
C GLY A 184 -20.82 8.19 25.33
N VAL A 185 -19.87 9.12 25.17
CA VAL A 185 -18.73 8.94 24.27
C VAL A 185 -17.73 8.01 24.94
N ALA A 186 -17.36 6.93 24.25
CA ALA A 186 -16.35 5.99 24.73
C ALA A 186 -14.99 6.69 24.94
N GLN A 187 -14.32 6.44 26.06
CA GLN A 187 -13.06 7.07 26.45
C GLN A 187 -12.00 7.04 25.33
N ALA A 188 -11.81 5.88 24.68
CA ALA A 188 -10.85 5.75 23.58
C ALA A 188 -11.15 6.71 22.40
N SER A 189 -12.43 6.98 22.11
CA SER A 189 -12.85 7.92 21.06
C SER A 189 -12.64 9.37 21.48
N ALA A 190 -12.94 9.72 22.73
CA ALA A 190 -12.70 11.04 23.28
C ALA A 190 -11.20 11.36 23.36
N THR A 191 -10.39 10.43 23.86
CA THR A 191 -8.92 10.58 23.94
C THR A 191 -8.31 10.73 22.54
N GLY A 192 -8.70 9.86 21.59
CA GLY A 192 -8.18 9.92 20.21
C GLY A 192 -8.54 11.24 19.49
N TRP A 193 -9.68 11.83 19.83
CA TRP A 193 -10.05 13.17 19.35
C TRP A 193 -9.24 14.27 20.05
N ALA A 194 -9.13 14.22 21.39
CA ALA A 194 -8.46 15.23 22.17
C ALA A 194 -6.97 15.37 21.81
N VAL A 195 -6.25 14.25 21.68
CA VAL A 195 -4.83 14.23 21.26
C VAL A 195 -4.62 14.91 19.90
N LYS A 196 -5.54 14.73 18.96
CA LYS A 196 -5.45 15.39 17.64
C LYS A 196 -5.83 16.86 17.68
N ARG A 197 -6.83 17.21 18.53
CA ARG A 197 -7.38 18.56 18.57
C ARG A 197 -6.50 19.52 19.36
N PHE A 198 -5.84 19.02 20.37
CA PHE A 198 -5.01 19.79 21.31
C PHE A 198 -3.52 19.38 21.19
N ALA A 199 -3.05 19.15 19.97
CA ALA A 199 -1.67 18.78 19.71
C ALA A 199 -0.65 19.89 20.07
N ASP A 200 -1.14 21.12 20.26
CA ASP A 200 -0.40 22.31 20.70
C ASP A 200 -0.36 22.48 22.23
N TYR A 201 -0.89 21.51 22.97
CA TYR A 201 -0.88 21.51 24.43
C TYR A 201 0.46 20.94 24.94
N ASP A 202 1.30 21.82 25.45
CA ASP A 202 2.54 21.53 26.18
C ASP A 202 2.35 21.74 27.69
#